data_3a9563bfe1bf74ef3ede9b80e10043ef
#
_entry.id   3a9563bfe1bf74ef3ede9b80e10043ef
#
_cell.length_a   1.000
_cell.length_b   1.000
_cell.length_c   1.000
_cell.angle_alpha   90.00
_cell.angle_beta   90.00
_cell.angle_gamma   90.00
#
_symmetry.space_group_name_H-M   'P 1'
#
loop_
_entity.id
_entity.type
_entity.pdbx_description
1 polymer ?
#
loop_
_entity_poly.entity_id
_entity_poly.type
_entity_poly.pdbx_seq_one_letter_code
_entity_poly.pdbx_strand_id
1 'polypeptide(L)' 'KAMSDAIAEYPDLFSDPIDRAKFLCGLYSPAFMRFRVNRHFGFGVCESVPFPTVLAAMRAN' A
#
# COMPACT_ATOMS: atom_id res chain seq x y z
N LYS A 1 8.56 7.43 0.43
CA LYS A 1 9.19 7.20 -0.87
C LYS A 1 8.69 5.94 -1.55
N ALA A 2 8.65 4.82 -0.82
CA ALA A 2 8.12 3.58 -1.37
C ALA A 2 6.68 3.74 -1.84
N MET A 3 5.86 4.45 -1.05
CA MET A 3 4.46 4.67 -1.42
C MET A 3 4.34 5.61 -2.61
N SER A 4 5.19 6.64 -2.69
CA SER A 4 5.20 7.55 -3.83
C SER A 4 5.53 6.81 -5.12
N ASP A 5 6.51 5.90 -5.08
CA ASP A 5 6.91 5.11 -6.23
C ASP A 5 5.78 4.17 -6.67
N ALA A 6 5.10 3.54 -5.71
CA ALA A 6 3.99 2.64 -6.01
C ALA A 6 2.80 3.39 -6.61
N ILE A 7 2.48 4.58 -6.09
CA ILE A 7 1.39 5.41 -6.63
C ILE A 7 1.71 5.83 -8.05
N ALA A 8 2.96 6.22 -8.31
CA ALA A 8 3.38 6.64 -9.65
C ALA A 8 3.25 5.51 -10.67
N GLU A 9 3.56 4.29 -10.24
CA GLU A 9 3.52 3.11 -11.11
C GLU A 9 2.09 2.58 -11.30
N TYR A 10 1.25 2.64 -10.25
CA TYR A 10 -0.11 2.10 -10.27
C TYR A 10 -1.10 3.12 -9.68
N PRO A 11 -1.32 4.25 -10.35
CA PRO A 11 -2.13 5.34 -9.77
C PRO A 11 -3.57 4.94 -9.48
N ASP A 12 -4.19 4.14 -10.34
CA ASP A 12 -5.58 3.73 -10.14
C ASP A 12 -5.72 2.74 -8.99
N LEU A 13 -4.72 1.88 -8.79
CA LEU A 13 -4.74 0.88 -7.73
C LEU A 13 -4.65 1.53 -6.34
N PHE A 14 -3.92 2.63 -6.24
CA PHE A 14 -3.66 3.29 -4.96
C PHE A 14 -4.41 4.61 -4.78
N SER A 15 -5.55 4.76 -5.44
CA SER A 15 -6.38 5.95 -5.27
C SER A 15 -7.07 5.99 -3.90
N ASP A 16 -7.32 4.83 -3.29
CA ASP A 16 -7.97 4.71 -1.99
C ASP A 16 -6.93 4.56 -0.88
N PRO A 17 -7.02 5.36 0.21
CA PRO A 17 -6.10 5.22 1.35
C PRO A 17 -6.06 3.82 1.96
N ILE A 18 -7.18 3.10 1.93
CA ILE A 18 -7.25 1.74 2.45
C ILE A 18 -6.29 0.82 1.67
N ASP A 19 -6.25 0.94 0.35
CA ASP A 19 -5.36 0.13 -0.48
C ASP A 19 -3.90 0.49 -0.23
N ARG A 20 -3.60 1.77 -0.03
CA ARG A 20 -2.24 2.20 0.32
C ARG A 20 -1.80 1.60 1.65
N ALA A 21 -2.68 1.62 2.66
CA ALA A 21 -2.38 1.05 3.96
C ALA A 21 -2.19 -0.46 3.88
N LYS A 22 -3.02 -1.15 3.12
CA LYS A 22 -2.87 -2.59 2.90
C LYS A 22 -1.54 -2.93 2.28
N PHE A 23 -1.13 -2.17 1.28
CA PHE A 23 0.16 -2.37 0.60
C PHE A 23 1.32 -2.23 1.59
N LEU A 24 1.33 -1.16 2.37
CA LEU A 24 2.40 -0.90 3.32
C LEU A 24 2.44 -1.94 4.45
N CYS A 25 1.29 -2.46 4.85
CA CYS A 25 1.20 -3.47 5.91
C CYS A 25 1.41 -4.89 5.41
N GLY A 26 1.61 -5.08 4.11
CA GLY A 26 1.82 -6.40 3.54
C GLY A 26 0.56 -7.26 3.48
N LEU A 27 -0.61 -6.63 3.38
CA LEU A 27 -1.88 -7.35 3.27
C LEU A 27 -2.22 -7.58 1.80
N TYR A 28 -2.67 -8.79 1.49
CA TYR A 28 -2.98 -9.17 0.12
C TYR A 28 -4.38 -8.74 -0.28
N SER A 29 -4.56 -8.45 -1.55
CA SER A 29 -5.87 -8.29 -2.16
C SER A 29 -5.80 -8.88 -3.57
N PRO A 30 -6.96 -9.22 -4.18
CA PRO A 30 -6.95 -9.75 -5.55
C PRO A 30 -6.30 -8.80 -6.54
N ALA A 31 -6.51 -7.49 -6.38
CA ALA A 31 -5.90 -6.49 -7.27
C ALA A 31 -4.39 -6.47 -7.13
N PHE A 32 -3.88 -6.60 -5.90
CA PHE A 32 -2.43 -6.64 -5.66
C PHE A 32 -1.79 -7.83 -6.35
N MET A 33 -2.45 -8.98 -6.29
CA MET A 33 -1.93 -10.19 -6.93
C MET A 33 -1.98 -10.08 -8.45
N ARG A 34 -3.03 -9.47 -8.99
CA ARG A 34 -3.18 -9.26 -10.44
C ARG A 34 -2.04 -8.42 -11.00
N PHE A 35 -1.69 -7.34 -10.34
CA PHE A 35 -0.63 -6.42 -10.79
C PHE A 35 0.73 -6.75 -10.20
N ARG A 36 0.82 -7.81 -9.38
CA ARG A 36 2.05 -8.28 -8.76
C ARG A 36 2.74 -7.22 -7.90
N VAL A 37 1.98 -6.31 -7.31
CA VAL A 37 2.56 -5.28 -6.45
C VAL A 37 3.13 -5.85 -5.17
N ASN A 38 2.76 -7.08 -4.81
CA ASN A 38 3.36 -7.80 -3.68
C ASN A 38 4.86 -8.04 -3.88
N ARG A 39 5.36 -7.86 -5.10
CA ARG A 39 6.81 -7.96 -5.40
C ARG A 39 7.50 -6.61 -5.37
N HIS A 40 6.74 -5.52 -5.22
CA HIS A 40 7.31 -4.18 -5.11
C HIS A 40 8.09 -4.06 -3.82
N PHE A 41 9.22 -3.33 -3.86
CA PHE A 41 10.08 -3.20 -2.68
C PHE A 41 9.39 -2.51 -1.49
N GLY A 42 8.34 -1.73 -1.73
CA GLY A 42 7.57 -1.05 -0.67
C GLY A 42 6.52 -1.93 -0.01
N PHE A 43 6.23 -3.11 -0.57
CA PHE A 43 5.19 -3.98 -0.02
C PHE A 43 5.62 -4.49 1.36
N GLY A 44 4.78 -4.26 2.37
CA GLY A 44 5.02 -4.77 3.71
C GLY A 44 6.05 -4.01 4.52
N VAL A 45 6.54 -2.85 4.07
CA VAL A 45 7.55 -2.10 4.82
C VAL A 45 7.04 -1.63 6.18
N CYS A 46 5.73 -1.56 6.39
CA CYS A 46 5.12 -1.19 7.66
C CYS A 46 4.39 -2.36 8.31
N GLU A 47 4.77 -3.60 8.00
CA GLU A 47 4.06 -4.78 8.52
C GLU A 47 4.08 -4.88 10.04
N SER A 48 5.07 -4.26 10.70
CA SER A 48 5.16 -4.24 12.15
C SER A 48 4.32 -3.13 12.79
N VAL A 49 3.74 -2.24 12.00
CA VAL A 49 2.92 -1.14 12.49
C VAL A 49 1.46 -1.56 12.38
N PRO A 50 0.62 -1.32 13.43
CA PRO A 50 -0.80 -1.67 13.35
C PRO A 50 -1.49 -1.02 12.16
N PHE A 51 -2.34 -1.77 11.47
CA PHE A 51 -3.05 -1.30 10.30
C PHE A 51 -3.80 0.02 10.53
N PRO A 52 -4.56 0.18 11.63
CA PRO A 52 -5.27 1.44 11.87
C PRO A 52 -4.35 2.65 11.92
N THR A 53 -3.13 2.48 12.45
CA THR A 53 -2.15 3.55 12.52
C THR A 53 -1.70 3.96 11.12
N VAL A 54 -1.39 2.98 10.27
CA VAL A 54 -0.97 3.23 8.90
C VAL A 54 -2.11 3.86 8.10
N LEU A 55 -3.34 3.35 8.29
CA LEU A 55 -4.51 3.89 7.60
C LEU A 55 -4.74 5.35 7.95
N ALA A 56 -4.61 5.70 9.24
CA ALA A 56 -4.78 7.07 9.68
C ALA A 56 -3.76 8.00 9.00
N ALA A 57 -2.52 7.55 8.89
CA ALA A 57 -1.46 8.31 8.21
C ALA A 57 -1.78 8.50 6.72
N MET A 58 -2.31 7.47 6.07
CA MET A 58 -2.67 7.57 4.65
C MET A 58 -3.84 8.52 4.42
N ARG A 59 -4.79 8.57 5.36
CA ARG A 59 -5.94 9.49 5.27
C ARG A 59 -5.56 10.94 5.54
N ALA A 60 -4.51 11.16 6.31
CA ALA A 60 -4.02 12.51 6.63
C ALA A 60 -3.36 13.17 5.42
N ASN A 61 -2.97 12.40 4.46
CA ASN A 61 -2.36 12.88 3.24
C ASN A 61 -3.38 12.90 2.11
#